data_46b77dea0fddb942d543107f0bdb3589
#
_entry.id   46b77dea0fddb942d543107f0bdb3589
#
_cell.length_a   1.000
_cell.length_b   1.000
_cell.length_c   1.000
_cell.angle_alpha   90.00
_cell.angle_beta   90.00
_cell.angle_gamma   90.00
#
_symmetry.space_group_name_H-M   'P 1'
#
loop_
_entity.id
_entity.type
_entity.pdbx_description
1 polymer ?
#
loop_
_entity_poly.entity_id
_entity_poly.type
_entity_poly.pdbx_seq_one_letter_code
_entity_poly.pdbx_strand_id
1 'polypeptide(L)'
;MWRHGFLAPTLETCVEYLRPGRYLLWNIADLKINNTYLPLEKDSIDILESCGMMYKYKIRMALEGMPGQNRLGEDGKPKCKNYCKVNGEYMKYEPILVFYKKEDK
;
A
#
# COMPACT_ATOMS: atom_id res chain seq x y z
N MET A 1 -8.89 3.46 -16.73
CA MET A 1 -8.96 3.79 -15.31
C MET A 1 -7.76 3.21 -14.61
N TRP A 2 -7.50 3.66 -13.41
CA TRP A 2 -6.31 3.24 -12.67
C TRP A 2 -6.15 1.72 -12.57
N ARG A 3 -7.21 1.01 -12.17
CA ARG A 3 -7.12 -0.44 -11.96
C ARG A 3 -6.73 -1.19 -13.23
N HIS A 4 -7.40 -0.93 -14.34
CA HIS A 4 -7.19 -1.67 -15.58
C HIS A 4 -6.22 -0.99 -16.55
N GLY A 5 -6.11 0.34 -16.49
CA GLY A 5 -5.26 1.08 -17.42
C GLY A 5 -3.82 1.23 -16.95
N PHE A 6 -3.56 1.22 -15.65
CA PHE A 6 -2.23 1.42 -15.09
C PHE A 6 -1.85 0.35 -14.07
N LEU A 7 -2.67 0.19 -13.03
CA LEU A 7 -2.30 -0.65 -11.88
C LEU A 7 -2.17 -2.12 -12.27
N ALA A 8 -3.17 -2.69 -12.93
CA ALA A 8 -3.16 -4.10 -13.28
C ALA A 8 -2.01 -4.46 -14.23
N PRO A 9 -1.81 -3.74 -15.36
CA PRO A 9 -0.68 -4.05 -16.24
C PRO A 9 0.68 -3.93 -15.54
N THR A 10 0.85 -2.93 -14.68
CA THR A 10 2.12 -2.74 -13.96
C THR A 10 2.39 -3.91 -13.03
N LEU A 11 1.39 -4.31 -12.23
CA LEU A 11 1.55 -5.41 -11.28
C LEU A 11 1.72 -6.75 -12.00
N GLU A 12 0.98 -6.99 -13.08
CA GLU A 12 1.13 -8.21 -13.88
C GLU A 12 2.55 -8.33 -14.43
N THR A 13 3.13 -7.23 -14.91
CA THR A 13 4.49 -7.21 -15.40
C THR A 13 5.48 -7.52 -14.28
N CYS A 14 5.29 -6.95 -13.09
CA CYS A 14 6.13 -7.25 -11.94
C CYS A 14 6.11 -8.73 -11.58
N VAL A 15 4.93 -9.35 -11.58
CA VAL A 15 4.79 -10.78 -11.28
C VAL A 15 5.50 -11.63 -12.34
N GLU A 16 5.36 -11.25 -13.61
CA GLU A 16 5.96 -11.98 -14.72
C GLU A 16 7.49 -12.05 -14.58
N TYR A 17 8.12 -10.93 -14.21
CA TYR A 17 9.58 -10.87 -14.10
C TYR A 17 10.11 -11.30 -12.73
N LEU A 18 9.25 -11.47 -11.75
CA LEU A 18 9.68 -11.92 -10.43
C LEU A 18 9.93 -13.43 -10.46
N ARG A 19 11.09 -13.86 -9.94
CA ARG A 19 11.39 -15.28 -9.85
C ARG A 19 10.55 -15.97 -8.78
N PRO A 20 10.12 -17.22 -9.00
CA PRO A 20 9.45 -17.98 -7.95
C PRO A 20 10.31 -18.08 -6.68
N GLY A 21 9.67 -18.10 -5.54
CA GLY A 21 10.36 -18.12 -4.24
C GLY A 21 10.84 -16.78 -3.77
N ARG A 22 10.46 -15.70 -4.44
CA ARG A 22 10.87 -14.35 -4.09
C ARG A 22 9.69 -13.51 -3.63
N TYR A 23 10.00 -12.36 -3.06
CA TYR A 23 9.00 -11.45 -2.50
C TYR A 23 8.88 -10.20 -3.37
N LEU A 24 7.65 -9.67 -3.43
CA LEU A 24 7.38 -8.37 -4.02
C LEU A 24 6.95 -7.43 -2.88
N LEU A 25 7.64 -6.31 -2.76
CA LEU A 25 7.27 -5.26 -1.83
C LEU A 25 6.65 -4.12 -2.64
N TRP A 26 5.38 -3.82 -2.38
CA TRP A 26 4.64 -2.83 -3.14
C TRP A 26 4.23 -1.67 -2.24
N ASN A 27 4.86 -0.52 -2.45
CA ASN A 27 4.57 0.69 -1.67
C ASN A 27 3.46 1.46 -2.37
N ILE A 28 2.26 1.41 -1.81
CA ILE A 28 1.11 2.10 -2.38
C ILE A 28 0.17 2.52 -1.26
N ALA A 29 -0.41 3.70 -1.42
CA ALA A 29 -1.40 4.21 -0.49
C ALA A 29 -2.69 4.51 -1.24
N ASP A 30 -3.82 4.41 -0.53
CA ASP A 30 -5.10 4.81 -1.08
C ASP A 30 -5.09 6.31 -1.37
N LEU A 31 -5.75 6.71 -2.43
CA LEU A 31 -5.82 8.10 -2.86
C LEU A 31 -7.24 8.60 -2.85
N LYS A 32 -7.37 9.91 -2.68
CA LYS A 32 -8.64 10.61 -2.86
C LYS A 32 -8.40 11.75 -3.85
N ILE A 33 -9.03 11.65 -5.01
CA ILE A 33 -8.88 12.65 -6.08
C ILE A 33 -10.27 13.16 -6.43
N ASN A 34 -10.45 14.49 -6.38
CA ASN A 34 -11.74 15.13 -6.68
C ASN A 34 -12.90 14.50 -5.93
N ASN A 35 -12.71 14.26 -4.63
CA ASN A 35 -13.68 13.60 -3.74
C ASN A 35 -13.98 12.15 -4.12
N THR A 36 -13.21 11.55 -5.02
CA THR A 36 -13.33 10.14 -5.39
C THR A 36 -12.25 9.35 -4.66
N TYR A 37 -12.69 8.36 -3.89
CA TYR A 37 -11.79 7.47 -3.16
C TYR A 37 -11.29 6.35 -4.07
N LEU A 38 -9.96 6.20 -4.14
CA LEU A 38 -9.34 5.14 -4.92
C LEU A 38 -8.70 4.13 -3.95
N PRO A 39 -9.30 2.95 -3.77
CA PRO A 39 -8.78 1.94 -2.82
C PRO A 39 -7.63 1.15 -3.44
N LEU A 40 -6.48 1.81 -3.63
CA LEU A 40 -5.35 1.22 -4.34
C LEU A 40 -4.69 0.07 -3.57
N GLU A 41 -4.73 0.08 -2.23
CA GLU A 41 -4.21 -1.03 -1.45
C GLU A 41 -5.01 -2.30 -1.73
N LYS A 42 -6.33 -2.22 -1.61
CA LYS A 42 -7.20 -3.37 -1.85
C LYS A 42 -7.13 -3.83 -3.29
N ASP A 43 -7.14 -2.90 -4.25
CA ASP A 43 -7.04 -3.23 -5.66
C ASP A 43 -5.72 -3.93 -5.98
N SER A 44 -4.62 -3.49 -5.38
CA SER A 44 -3.32 -4.13 -5.56
C SER A 44 -3.33 -5.56 -5.03
N ILE A 45 -3.90 -5.77 -3.83
CA ILE A 45 -4.00 -7.10 -3.25
C ILE A 45 -4.83 -8.02 -4.15
N ASP A 46 -6.01 -7.55 -4.61
CA ASP A 46 -6.89 -8.33 -5.46
C ASP A 46 -6.20 -8.72 -6.77
N ILE A 47 -5.51 -7.78 -7.41
CA ILE A 47 -4.82 -8.03 -8.68
C ILE A 47 -3.68 -9.03 -8.48
N LEU A 48 -2.85 -8.84 -7.47
CA LEU A 48 -1.70 -9.71 -7.24
C LEU A 48 -2.13 -11.11 -6.82
N GLU A 49 -3.20 -11.25 -6.03
CA GLU A 49 -3.72 -12.55 -5.67
C GLU A 49 -4.29 -13.27 -6.90
N SER A 50 -4.92 -12.54 -7.83
CA SER A 50 -5.42 -13.13 -9.07
C SER A 50 -4.28 -13.58 -9.98
N CYS A 51 -3.09 -13.03 -9.81
CA CYS A 51 -1.88 -13.45 -10.53
C CYS A 51 -1.15 -14.61 -9.85
N GLY A 52 -1.71 -15.14 -8.77
CA GLY A 52 -1.10 -16.26 -8.03
C GLY A 52 -0.15 -15.86 -6.94
N MET A 53 -0.01 -14.57 -6.65
CA MET A 53 0.80 -14.10 -5.53
C MET A 53 0.10 -14.33 -4.20
N MET A 54 0.88 -14.57 -3.16
CA MET A 54 0.34 -14.73 -1.82
C MET A 54 0.61 -13.46 -1.01
N TYR A 55 -0.47 -12.81 -0.55
CA TYR A 55 -0.34 -11.64 0.33
C TYR A 55 0.08 -12.11 1.72
N LYS A 56 1.17 -11.53 2.24
CA LYS A 56 1.71 -11.92 3.54
C LYS A 56 1.32 -10.95 4.64
N TYR A 57 1.72 -9.69 4.51
CA TYR A 57 1.44 -8.69 5.54
C TYR A 57 1.72 -7.29 5.00
N LYS A 58 1.35 -6.30 5.80
CA LYS A 58 1.58 -4.90 5.50
C LYS A 58 2.59 -4.34 6.49
N ILE A 59 3.63 -3.69 5.98
CA ILE A 59 4.59 -2.94 6.78
C ILE A 59 4.13 -1.48 6.81
N ARG A 60 4.14 -0.87 7.97
CA ARG A 60 3.85 0.56 8.13
C ARG A 60 5.16 1.31 8.33
N MET A 61 5.57 2.03 7.30
CA MET A 61 6.79 2.81 7.35
C MET A 61 6.48 4.22 7.86
N ALA A 62 6.80 4.50 9.12
CA ALA A 62 6.54 5.81 9.72
C ALA A 62 7.39 6.89 9.06
N LEU A 63 6.78 8.06 8.80
CA LEU A 63 7.43 9.19 8.15
C LEU A 63 7.63 10.32 9.17
N GLU A 64 8.87 10.56 9.56
CA GLU A 64 9.20 11.66 10.47
C GLU A 64 9.40 12.96 9.70
N GLY A 65 8.99 14.06 10.33
CA GLY A 65 9.23 15.40 9.78
C GLY A 65 8.42 15.75 8.55
N MET A 66 7.43 14.96 8.20
CA MET A 66 6.59 15.26 7.04
C MET A 66 5.68 16.47 7.32
N PRO A 67 5.58 17.41 6.37
CA PRO A 67 4.66 18.54 6.54
C PRO A 67 3.23 18.04 6.76
N GLY A 68 2.57 18.63 7.76
CA GLY A 68 1.18 18.29 8.05
C GLY A 68 0.96 17.05 8.92
N GLN A 69 2.02 16.33 9.29
CA GLN A 69 1.84 15.15 10.13
C GLN A 69 1.30 15.48 11.52
N ASN A 70 1.53 16.71 12.01
CA ASN A 70 1.07 17.15 13.31
C ASN A 70 -0.27 17.86 13.27
N ARG A 71 -0.91 17.94 12.12
CA ARG A 71 -2.22 18.55 12.01
C ARG A 71 -3.27 17.59 12.56
N LEU A 72 -3.95 18.01 13.61
CA LEU A 72 -4.97 17.22 14.25
C LEU A 72 -6.36 17.73 13.86
N GLY A 73 -7.31 16.82 13.72
CA GLY A 73 -8.71 17.15 13.57
C GLY A 73 -9.34 17.49 14.90
N GLU A 74 -10.64 17.78 14.88
CA GLU A 74 -11.40 18.10 16.09
C GLU A 74 -11.44 16.95 17.09
N ASP A 75 -11.31 15.72 16.59
CA ASP A 75 -11.29 14.51 17.41
C ASP A 75 -9.92 14.21 18.03
N GLY A 76 -8.93 15.08 17.82
CA GLY A 76 -7.59 14.90 18.33
C GLY A 76 -6.73 13.92 17.54
N LYS A 77 -7.25 13.43 16.40
CA LYS A 77 -6.53 12.49 15.54
C LYS A 77 -6.00 13.19 14.30
N PRO A 78 -4.91 12.67 13.68
CA PRO A 78 -4.38 13.26 12.47
C PRO A 78 -5.42 13.31 11.34
N LYS A 79 -5.34 14.35 10.53
CA LYS A 79 -6.24 14.51 9.38
C LYS A 79 -5.91 13.57 8.23
N CYS A 80 -4.67 13.08 8.16
CA CYS A 80 -4.29 12.13 7.12
C CYS A 80 -4.87 10.74 7.42
N LYS A 81 -5.16 9.98 6.37
CA LYS A 81 -5.78 8.67 6.51
C LYS A 81 -4.85 7.64 7.14
N ASN A 82 -3.59 7.62 6.70
CA ASN A 82 -2.62 6.64 7.15
C ASN A 82 -1.73 7.23 8.25
N TYR A 83 -2.08 6.93 9.48
CA TYR A 83 -1.30 7.37 10.63
C TYR A 83 -1.17 6.24 11.63
N CYS A 84 -0.10 6.27 12.40
CA CYS A 84 0.12 5.33 13.50
C CYS A 84 0.65 6.11 14.70
N LYS A 85 0.64 5.47 15.87
CA LYS A 85 1.14 6.08 17.09
C LYS A 85 2.48 5.44 17.44
N VAL A 86 3.51 6.27 17.52
CA VAL A 86 4.87 5.82 17.85
C VAL A 86 5.35 6.61 19.06
N ASN A 87 5.67 5.90 20.14
CA ASN A 87 6.11 6.53 21.40
C ASN A 87 5.15 7.62 21.89
N GLY A 88 3.84 7.39 21.73
CA GLY A 88 2.82 8.35 22.18
C GLY A 88 2.52 9.47 21.21
N GLU A 89 3.23 9.56 20.09
CA GLU A 89 3.03 10.61 19.09
C GLU A 89 2.41 10.04 17.81
N TYR A 90 1.52 10.81 17.18
CA TYR A 90 0.95 10.42 15.90
C TYR A 90 1.94 10.71 14.79
N MET A 91 2.11 9.75 13.91
CA MET A 91 2.96 9.86 12.71
C MET A 91 2.22 9.36 11.50
N LYS A 92 2.42 10.02 10.36
CA LYS A 92 1.97 9.51 9.08
C LYS A 92 2.83 8.31 8.71
N TYR A 93 2.25 7.33 8.03
CA TYR A 93 3.02 6.20 7.52
C TYR A 93 2.68 5.91 6.06
N GLU A 94 3.60 5.25 5.37
CA GLU A 94 3.37 4.70 4.05
C GLU A 94 3.19 3.18 4.18
N PRO A 95 2.14 2.62 3.59
CA PRO A 95 1.97 1.18 3.61
C PRO A 95 2.84 0.50 2.57
N ILE A 96 3.51 -0.58 2.97
CA ILE A 96 4.25 -1.44 2.06
C ILE A 96 3.63 -2.81 2.15
N LEU A 97 3.04 -3.26 1.04
CA LEU A 97 2.39 -4.56 0.97
C LEU A 97 3.41 -5.61 0.56
N VAL A 98 3.47 -6.70 1.30
CA VAL A 98 4.46 -7.76 1.06
C VAL A 98 3.75 -8.99 0.50
N PHE A 99 4.20 -9.44 -0.67
CA PHE A 99 3.66 -10.59 -1.38
C PHE A 99 4.77 -11.60 -1.65
N TYR A 100 4.38 -12.86 -1.71
CA TYR A 100 5.29 -13.97 -1.98
C TYR A 100 4.84 -14.70 -3.25
N LYS A 101 5.78 -14.98 -4.14
CA LYS A 101 5.54 -15.78 -5.33
C LYS A 101 5.97 -17.21 -5.03
N LYS A 102 5.00 -18.15 -5.04
CA LYS A 102 5.27 -19.55 -4.72
C LYS A 102 6.27 -20.15 -5.69
N GLU A 103 7.10 -21.05 -5.17
CA GLU A 103 7.99 -21.81 -6.01
C GLU A 103 7.23 -22.81 -6.86
N ASP A 104 7.66 -22.94 -8.11
CA ASP A 104 7.12 -23.97 -8.97
C ASP A 104 7.76 -25.31 -8.57
N LYS A 105 6.93 -26.32 -8.48
CA LYS A 105 7.42 -27.65 -8.21
C LYS A 105 7.59 -28.42 -9.51
#